data_56794130f4a5713735ca8c6536a2255e
#
_entry.id   56794130f4a5713735ca8c6536a2255e
#
_cell.length_a   1.000
_cell.length_b   1.000
_cell.length_c   1.000
_cell.angle_alpha   90.00
_cell.angle_beta   90.00
_cell.angle_gamma   90.00
#
_symmetry.space_group_name_H-M   'P 1'
#
loop_
_entity.id
_entity.type
_entity.pdbx_description
1 polymer ?
#
loop_
_entity_poly.entity_id
_entity_poly.type
_entity_poly.pdbx_seq_one_letter_code
_entity_poly.pdbx_strand_id
1 'polypeptide(L)'
;MLLRSGKSPYDVVPVEEALHRDVIATNAGNLIFSDAAHKILETPHTEVVSNGMRADAAMAARINEEYDAFVVPLANAFRPSFETGLQRLTRLIGKLRIPVVVLGIGAQTGLSYDPARLKPMEPTVREFVSAVLDRSASIGVRGEFTEKYLKDMGFRDVEIIGCPSMFLYGKELTVDKRVPALTPESRIAINGSHSAVQRQGLDRIITRAHARYPHLRFIGQNLSDARQLHWRDLSDANGRVTGMPTHPDHPMYREDKVRVYIDPVTWIDDLRDFDFSFGSRIHGNIAALLAGTPATVLCADSRTLELCRYFDIPHRRIDNLPEDLDPARLYEEADFSALLGGHQERFERFTAFLDSNGLENTFTHGDGGAAFDERMRSLSFPAGLRPWNDSDIASLTSRFGWLQSRIIELSQDNAKLRRDVARANANAKAAAAVPPPSVYRRARRAVGRPLRKALQSGGK
;
A
#
# COMPACT_ATOMS: atom_id res chain seq x y z
N MET A 1 -14.80 11.99 5.38
CA MET A 1 -13.55 11.40 5.92
C MET A 1 -12.55 11.20 4.79
N LEU A 2 -11.26 11.50 5.01
CA LEU A 2 -10.18 11.25 4.04
C LEU A 2 -9.48 9.93 4.37
N LEU A 3 -9.30 9.05 3.38
CA LEU A 3 -8.60 7.77 3.53
C LEU A 3 -7.31 7.75 2.71
N ARG A 4 -6.20 7.32 3.32
CA ARG A 4 -4.96 7.07 2.57
C ARG A 4 -5.06 5.77 1.78
N SER A 5 -5.37 5.89 0.50
CA SER A 5 -5.49 4.78 -0.46
C SER A 5 -5.03 5.21 -1.85
N GLY A 6 -4.73 4.26 -2.73
CA GLY A 6 -4.30 4.54 -4.11
C GLY A 6 -5.43 5.00 -5.00
N LYS A 7 -6.62 4.43 -4.78
CA LYS A 7 -7.87 4.78 -5.48
C LYS A 7 -9.06 4.52 -4.56
N SER A 8 -10.23 5.01 -4.92
CA SER A 8 -11.49 4.53 -4.33
C SER A 8 -11.75 3.07 -4.77
N PRO A 9 -12.29 2.20 -3.92
CA PRO A 9 -12.72 0.86 -4.34
C PRO A 9 -13.72 0.89 -5.50
N TYR A 10 -14.50 1.94 -5.61
CA TYR A 10 -15.48 2.14 -6.67
C TYR A 10 -14.90 2.61 -8.01
N ASP A 11 -13.62 2.98 -8.04
CA ASP A 11 -12.98 3.42 -9.28
C ASP A 11 -12.59 2.21 -10.13
N VAL A 12 -13.30 1.99 -11.24
CA VAL A 12 -12.90 1.03 -12.27
C VAL A 12 -11.86 1.70 -13.16
N VAL A 13 -10.60 1.38 -12.93
CA VAL A 13 -9.48 2.00 -13.64
C VAL A 13 -8.98 1.06 -14.74
N PRO A 14 -8.86 1.49 -16.01
CA PRO A 14 -8.23 0.69 -17.05
C PRO A 14 -6.80 0.29 -16.67
N VAL A 15 -6.36 -0.88 -17.14
CA VAL A 15 -5.06 -1.46 -16.76
C VAL A 15 -3.90 -0.51 -17.03
N GLU A 16 -3.88 0.10 -18.22
CA GLU A 16 -2.83 1.02 -18.65
C GLU A 16 -2.71 2.24 -17.72
N GLU A 17 -3.84 2.82 -17.37
CA GLU A 17 -3.93 3.96 -16.46
C GLU A 17 -3.53 3.55 -15.05
N ALA A 18 -3.98 2.37 -14.59
CA ALA A 18 -3.62 1.84 -13.27
C ALA A 18 -2.10 1.65 -13.11
N LEU A 19 -1.43 1.12 -14.15
CA LEU A 19 0.01 0.92 -14.17
C LEU A 19 0.79 2.24 -14.31
N HIS A 20 0.22 3.19 -15.05
CA HIS A 20 0.84 4.50 -15.25
C HIS A 20 0.80 5.34 -13.97
N ARG A 21 -0.34 5.41 -13.30
CA ARG A 21 -0.55 6.18 -12.07
C ARG A 21 -0.10 5.47 -10.80
N ASP A 22 0.28 4.19 -10.90
CA ASP A 22 0.59 3.34 -9.74
C ASP A 22 -0.52 3.33 -8.68
N VAL A 23 -1.76 3.09 -9.11
CA VAL A 23 -2.91 3.04 -8.17
C VAL A 23 -2.80 1.92 -7.14
N ILE A 24 -1.98 0.90 -7.40
CA ILE A 24 -1.69 -0.18 -6.44
C ILE A 24 -0.62 0.20 -5.40
N ALA A 25 -0.08 1.43 -5.48
CA ALA A 25 0.95 1.94 -4.58
C ALA A 25 2.13 0.97 -4.45
N THR A 26 2.70 0.59 -5.61
CA THR A 26 3.80 -0.36 -5.79
C THR A 26 3.49 -1.82 -5.47
N ASN A 27 2.39 -2.13 -4.79
CA ASN A 27 2.01 -3.50 -4.41
C ASN A 27 0.48 -3.66 -4.32
N ALA A 28 -0.09 -4.56 -5.10
CA ALA A 28 -1.54 -4.80 -5.15
C ALA A 28 -2.16 -5.18 -3.79
N GLY A 29 -1.38 -5.79 -2.89
CA GLY A 29 -1.84 -6.07 -1.52
C GLY A 29 -2.24 -4.82 -0.73
N ASN A 30 -1.77 -3.63 -1.12
CA ASN A 30 -2.18 -2.38 -0.49
C ASN A 30 -3.66 -2.05 -0.76
N LEU A 31 -4.21 -2.47 -1.89
CA LEU A 31 -5.62 -2.27 -2.19
C LEU A 31 -6.52 -3.11 -1.27
N ILE A 32 -6.12 -4.34 -0.92
CA ILE A 32 -6.94 -5.23 -0.06
C ILE A 32 -7.21 -4.56 1.30
N PHE A 33 -6.16 -4.01 1.95
CA PHE A 33 -6.39 -3.39 3.24
C PHE A 33 -7.01 -1.99 3.15
N SER A 34 -6.77 -1.24 2.07
CA SER A 34 -7.41 0.06 1.91
C SER A 34 -8.89 -0.05 1.53
N ASP A 35 -9.26 -1.04 0.72
CA ASP A 35 -10.65 -1.28 0.36
C ASP A 35 -11.44 -1.84 1.56
N ALA A 36 -10.81 -2.73 2.35
CA ALA A 36 -11.40 -3.17 3.62
C ALA A 36 -11.61 -2.00 4.60
N ALA A 37 -10.62 -1.11 4.74
CA ALA A 37 -10.77 0.08 5.58
C ALA A 37 -11.86 1.02 5.04
N HIS A 38 -11.96 1.19 3.72
CA HIS A 38 -13.02 1.98 3.10
C HIS A 38 -14.40 1.40 3.44
N LYS A 39 -14.62 0.10 3.17
CA LYS A 39 -15.89 -0.58 3.49
C LYS A 39 -16.26 -0.45 4.96
N ILE A 40 -15.30 -0.68 5.86
CA ILE A 40 -15.53 -0.63 7.30
C ILE A 40 -15.95 0.78 7.75
N LEU A 41 -15.35 1.82 7.19
CA LEU A 41 -15.54 3.21 7.60
C LEU A 41 -16.69 3.92 6.86
N GLU A 42 -17.20 3.35 5.78
CA GLU A 42 -18.34 3.90 5.06
C GLU A 42 -19.64 3.58 5.81
N THR A 43 -20.35 4.63 6.26
CA THR A 43 -21.62 4.53 6.99
C THR A 43 -22.63 5.46 6.35
N PRO A 44 -23.93 5.40 6.70
CA PRO A 44 -24.92 6.38 6.25
C PRO A 44 -24.55 7.84 6.58
N HIS A 45 -23.66 8.06 7.54
CA HIS A 45 -23.22 9.38 7.99
C HIS A 45 -21.80 9.73 7.58
N THR A 46 -21.05 8.79 6.99
CA THR A 46 -19.64 8.96 6.65
C THR A 46 -19.35 8.59 5.20
N GLU A 47 -19.04 9.59 4.38
CA GLU A 47 -18.47 9.41 3.06
C GLU A 47 -16.94 9.25 3.19
N VAL A 48 -16.38 8.25 2.52
CA VAL A 48 -14.94 7.96 2.51
C VAL A 48 -14.33 8.35 1.16
N VAL A 49 -13.34 9.24 1.19
CA VAL A 49 -12.67 9.76 -0.02
C VAL A 49 -11.21 9.33 -0.05
N SER A 50 -10.77 8.75 -1.16
CA SER A 50 -9.36 8.36 -1.38
C SER A 50 -8.47 9.58 -1.61
N ASN A 51 -7.29 9.63 -0.96
CA ASN A 51 -6.32 10.70 -1.16
C ASN A 51 -5.32 10.45 -2.31
N GLY A 52 -5.39 9.33 -3.02
CA GLY A 52 -4.45 8.95 -4.07
C GLY A 52 -2.99 8.80 -3.58
N MET A 53 -2.77 8.33 -2.36
CA MET A 53 -1.46 8.21 -1.69
C MET A 53 -0.70 9.53 -1.52
N ARG A 54 -1.36 10.68 -1.66
CA ARG A 54 -0.72 11.99 -1.52
C ARG A 54 -0.40 12.28 -0.05
N ALA A 55 0.80 12.81 0.20
CA ALA A 55 1.27 13.18 1.54
C ALA A 55 1.99 14.54 1.48
N ASP A 56 1.41 15.52 0.79
CA ASP A 56 1.96 16.85 0.69
C ASP A 56 1.41 17.75 1.81
N ALA A 57 2.32 18.33 2.60
CA ALA A 57 1.98 19.25 3.67
C ALA A 57 1.31 20.57 3.19
N ALA A 58 1.40 20.90 1.90
CA ALA A 58 0.67 22.03 1.31
C ALA A 58 -0.84 21.78 1.25
N MET A 59 -1.28 20.48 1.28
CA MET A 59 -2.70 20.13 1.27
C MET A 59 -3.38 20.30 2.64
N ALA A 60 -2.64 20.56 3.71
CA ALA A 60 -3.17 20.54 5.08
C ALA A 60 -4.33 21.53 5.29
N ALA A 61 -4.26 22.73 4.72
CA ALA A 61 -5.33 23.73 4.82
C ALA A 61 -6.63 23.18 4.26
N ARG A 62 -6.58 22.67 3.04
CA ARG A 62 -7.72 22.09 2.34
C ARG A 62 -8.27 20.87 3.10
N ILE A 63 -7.39 19.97 3.58
CA ILE A 63 -7.81 18.81 4.35
C ILE A 63 -8.56 19.20 5.62
N ASN A 64 -8.06 20.23 6.34
CA ASN A 64 -8.71 20.74 7.54
C ASN A 64 -10.08 21.41 7.28
N GLU A 65 -10.35 21.87 6.07
CA GLU A 65 -11.60 22.52 5.67
C GLU A 65 -12.64 21.54 5.11
N GLU A 66 -12.17 20.52 4.39
CA GLU A 66 -13.04 19.61 3.62
C GLU A 66 -13.35 18.29 4.34
N TYR A 67 -12.58 17.89 5.37
CA TYR A 67 -12.70 16.58 5.99
C TYR A 67 -12.73 16.65 7.52
N ASP A 68 -13.49 15.71 8.13
CA ASP A 68 -13.63 15.61 9.58
C ASP A 68 -12.57 14.71 10.22
N ALA A 69 -11.97 13.78 9.47
CA ALA A 69 -10.89 12.90 9.91
C ALA A 69 -9.99 12.47 8.76
N PHE A 70 -8.74 12.12 9.06
CA PHE A 70 -7.80 11.50 8.14
C PHE A 70 -7.39 10.13 8.64
N VAL A 71 -7.84 9.07 7.97
CA VAL A 71 -7.49 7.69 8.28
C VAL A 71 -6.33 7.21 7.42
N VAL A 72 -5.34 6.61 8.05
CA VAL A 72 -4.06 6.27 7.44
C VAL A 72 -3.77 4.77 7.61
N PRO A 73 -4.34 3.90 6.76
CA PRO A 73 -3.91 2.51 6.70
C PRO A 73 -2.44 2.43 6.30
N LEU A 74 -1.65 1.75 7.12
CA LEU A 74 -0.24 1.52 6.87
C LEU A 74 0.11 0.04 7.06
N ALA A 75 1.06 -0.42 6.24
CA ALA A 75 1.56 -1.78 6.39
C ALA A 75 2.88 -1.78 7.18
N ASN A 76 4.01 -1.92 6.49
CA ASN A 76 5.35 -1.97 7.06
C ASN A 76 6.04 -0.61 6.94
N ALA A 77 5.55 0.41 7.61
CA ALA A 77 6.08 1.76 7.46
C ALA A 77 7.35 2.02 8.30
N PHE A 78 7.54 1.30 9.39
CA PHE A 78 8.77 1.42 10.18
C PHE A 78 9.87 0.55 9.55
N ARG A 79 10.49 1.07 8.47
CA ARG A 79 11.63 0.49 7.75
C ARG A 79 12.45 1.57 7.06
N PRO A 80 13.78 1.41 6.90
CA PRO A 80 14.64 2.42 6.31
C PRO A 80 14.19 2.87 4.90
N SER A 81 13.74 1.94 4.06
CA SER A 81 13.28 2.28 2.70
C SER A 81 12.00 3.10 2.64
N PHE A 82 11.27 3.30 3.75
CA PHE A 82 10.08 4.12 3.82
C PHE A 82 10.25 5.39 4.68
N GLU A 83 11.44 5.65 5.21
CA GLU A 83 11.71 6.76 6.12
C GLU A 83 11.31 8.13 5.54
N THR A 84 11.67 8.40 4.28
CA THR A 84 11.25 9.65 3.59
C THR A 84 9.72 9.76 3.48
N GLY A 85 9.03 8.63 3.25
CA GLY A 85 7.57 8.59 3.22
C GLY A 85 6.96 8.91 4.59
N LEU A 86 7.56 8.35 5.65
CA LEU A 86 7.15 8.60 7.02
C LEU A 86 7.32 10.08 7.40
N GLN A 87 8.46 10.68 7.07
CA GLN A 87 8.73 12.12 7.28
C GLN A 87 7.75 13.03 6.54
N ARG A 88 7.32 12.66 5.31
CA ARG A 88 6.30 13.40 4.57
C ARG A 88 4.95 13.34 5.27
N LEU A 89 4.54 12.15 5.73
CA LEU A 89 3.31 11.98 6.51
C LEU A 89 3.36 12.77 7.81
N THR A 90 4.46 12.71 8.56
CA THR A 90 4.66 13.48 9.80
C THR A 90 4.47 14.98 9.56
N ARG A 91 5.09 15.53 8.50
CA ARG A 91 4.94 16.95 8.16
C ARG A 91 3.51 17.33 7.77
N LEU A 92 2.77 16.46 7.12
CA LEU A 92 1.36 16.68 6.83
C LEU A 92 0.55 16.64 8.12
N ILE A 93 0.65 15.54 8.89
CA ILE A 93 -0.10 15.32 10.14
C ILE A 93 0.11 16.46 11.13
N GLY A 94 1.35 16.92 11.30
CA GLY A 94 1.67 18.05 12.19
C GLY A 94 0.96 19.37 11.86
N LYS A 95 0.43 19.51 10.62
CA LYS A 95 -0.37 20.68 10.21
C LYS A 95 -1.89 20.43 10.24
N LEU A 96 -2.32 19.19 10.45
CA LEU A 96 -3.73 18.87 10.55
C LEU A 96 -4.28 19.27 11.91
N ARG A 97 -5.55 19.65 11.93
CA ARG A 97 -6.32 19.99 13.15
C ARG A 97 -7.43 18.97 13.41
N ILE A 98 -7.72 18.14 12.43
CA ILE A 98 -8.70 17.06 12.50
C ILE A 98 -8.04 15.79 13.08
N PRO A 99 -8.83 14.83 13.61
CA PRO A 99 -8.34 13.52 14.02
C PRO A 99 -7.55 12.80 12.92
N VAL A 100 -6.47 12.11 13.33
CA VAL A 100 -5.66 11.28 12.43
C VAL A 100 -5.50 9.91 13.04
N VAL A 101 -6.07 8.88 12.41
CA VAL A 101 -6.08 7.52 12.94
C VAL A 101 -5.28 6.59 12.04
N VAL A 102 -4.27 5.92 12.61
CA VAL A 102 -3.40 4.98 11.90
C VAL A 102 -3.89 3.56 12.09
N LEU A 103 -4.05 2.83 10.98
CA LEU A 103 -4.53 1.45 10.99
C LEU A 103 -3.42 0.47 10.59
N GLY A 104 -3.03 -0.39 11.52
CA GLY A 104 -2.22 -1.58 11.28
C GLY A 104 -0.77 -1.33 10.83
N ILE A 105 -0.12 -0.28 11.39
CA ILE A 105 1.30 -0.02 11.11
C ILE A 105 2.18 -1.13 11.70
N GLY A 106 3.26 -1.48 10.98
CA GLY A 106 4.21 -2.53 11.40
C GLY A 106 5.67 -2.12 11.26
N ALA A 107 6.50 -2.70 12.13
CA ALA A 107 7.95 -2.58 12.13
C ALA A 107 8.59 -3.76 11.38
N GLN A 108 9.55 -3.49 10.51
CA GLN A 108 10.18 -4.51 9.66
C GLN A 108 11.62 -4.79 10.04
N THR A 109 11.85 -5.97 10.61
CA THR A 109 13.17 -6.56 10.88
C THR A 109 13.23 -8.00 10.35
N GLY A 110 14.27 -8.75 10.73
CA GLY A 110 14.33 -10.20 10.46
C GLY A 110 13.37 -10.99 11.35
N LEU A 111 13.32 -12.30 11.13
CA LEU A 111 12.47 -13.25 11.88
C LEU A 111 12.84 -13.40 13.36
N SER A 112 14.03 -12.92 13.78
CA SER A 112 14.48 -12.89 15.16
C SER A 112 13.87 -11.76 15.99
N TYR A 113 13.09 -10.84 15.38
CA TYR A 113 12.55 -9.66 16.04
C TYR A 113 13.63 -8.73 16.65
N ASP A 114 14.82 -8.66 16.03
CA ASP A 114 15.89 -7.81 16.49
C ASP A 114 15.59 -6.33 16.17
N PRO A 115 15.31 -5.46 17.17
CA PRO A 115 15.01 -4.06 16.96
C PRO A 115 16.24 -3.22 16.62
N ALA A 116 17.47 -3.75 16.76
CA ALA A 116 18.70 -2.99 16.51
C ALA A 116 18.76 -2.40 15.10
N ARG A 117 18.15 -3.08 14.11
CA ARG A 117 18.04 -2.59 12.74
C ARG A 117 17.17 -1.34 12.58
N LEU A 118 16.31 -1.05 13.54
CA LEU A 118 15.41 0.10 13.52
C LEU A 118 15.99 1.31 14.29
N LYS A 119 17.08 1.13 15.06
CA LYS A 119 17.71 2.23 15.82
C LYS A 119 17.98 3.51 15.00
N PRO A 120 18.48 3.44 13.77
CA PRO A 120 18.71 4.65 12.96
C PRO A 120 17.42 5.43 12.66
N MET A 121 16.26 4.75 12.66
CA MET A 121 14.97 5.35 12.37
C MET A 121 14.21 5.83 13.62
N GLU A 122 14.66 5.50 14.83
CA GLU A 122 13.95 5.85 16.07
C GLU A 122 13.55 7.33 16.17
N PRO A 123 14.39 8.32 15.78
CA PRO A 123 14.00 9.71 15.77
C PRO A 123 12.78 9.97 14.85
N THR A 124 12.82 9.47 13.62
CA THR A 124 11.72 9.62 12.64
C THR A 124 10.44 8.91 13.11
N VAL A 125 10.57 7.70 13.70
CA VAL A 125 9.43 6.96 14.26
C VAL A 125 8.83 7.73 15.42
N ARG A 126 9.66 8.26 16.33
CA ARG A 126 9.20 9.07 17.46
C ARG A 126 8.42 10.31 17.03
N GLU A 127 8.94 11.07 16.06
CA GLU A 127 8.26 12.24 15.52
C GLU A 127 6.92 11.86 14.91
N PHE A 128 6.87 10.77 14.13
CA PHE A 128 5.64 10.31 13.49
C PHE A 128 4.59 9.89 14.53
N VAL A 129 4.96 9.03 15.48
CA VAL A 129 4.03 8.50 16.50
C VAL A 129 3.53 9.64 17.40
N SER A 130 4.40 10.58 17.80
CA SER A 130 3.98 11.77 18.55
C SER A 130 2.97 12.60 17.78
N ALA A 131 3.23 12.88 16.48
CA ALA A 131 2.30 13.65 15.67
C ALA A 131 0.93 12.96 15.49
N VAL A 132 0.90 11.63 15.44
CA VAL A 132 -0.35 10.84 15.38
C VAL A 132 -1.07 10.92 16.72
N LEU A 133 -0.40 10.67 17.84
CA LEU A 133 -1.00 10.68 19.18
C LEU A 133 -1.46 12.08 19.64
N ASP A 134 -0.91 13.15 19.06
CA ASP A 134 -1.46 14.50 19.22
C ASP A 134 -2.86 14.67 18.60
N ARG A 135 -3.33 13.72 17.79
CA ARG A 135 -4.55 13.78 16.98
C ARG A 135 -5.46 12.56 17.13
N SER A 136 -5.05 11.53 17.90
CA SER A 136 -5.80 10.30 18.12
C SER A 136 -5.63 9.80 19.56
N ALA A 137 -6.59 9.02 20.05
CA ALA A 137 -6.52 8.42 21.37
C ALA A 137 -5.43 7.34 21.47
N SER A 138 -5.21 6.60 20.38
CA SER A 138 -4.20 5.55 20.30
C SER A 138 -3.75 5.30 18.86
N ILE A 139 -2.62 4.61 18.69
CA ILE A 139 -2.11 4.17 17.39
C ILE A 139 -2.32 2.66 17.21
N GLY A 140 -2.98 2.28 16.09
CA GLY A 140 -3.25 0.88 15.78
C GLY A 140 -2.06 0.21 15.10
N VAL A 141 -1.50 -0.82 15.75
CA VAL A 141 -0.34 -1.57 15.26
C VAL A 141 -0.71 -2.99 14.79
N ARG A 142 0.18 -3.59 14.02
CA ARG A 142 -0.03 -4.86 13.35
C ARG A 142 0.05 -6.07 14.28
N GLY A 143 0.91 -6.02 15.31
CA GLY A 143 1.13 -7.14 16.19
C GLY A 143 2.08 -6.80 17.35
N GLU A 144 2.40 -7.83 18.14
CA GLU A 144 3.14 -7.76 19.40
C GLU A 144 4.54 -7.15 19.29
N PHE A 145 5.25 -7.44 18.18
CA PHE A 145 6.60 -6.91 17.98
C PHE A 145 6.58 -5.40 17.82
N THR A 146 5.66 -4.89 16.99
CA THR A 146 5.53 -3.44 16.77
C THR A 146 5.02 -2.72 18.03
N GLU A 147 4.07 -3.31 18.74
CA GLU A 147 3.60 -2.78 20.04
C GLU A 147 4.75 -2.66 21.04
N LYS A 148 5.50 -3.77 21.24
CA LYS A 148 6.65 -3.76 22.14
C LYS A 148 7.69 -2.72 21.74
N TYR A 149 8.02 -2.62 20.46
CA TYR A 149 8.97 -1.64 19.95
C TYR A 149 8.57 -0.20 20.29
N LEU A 150 7.31 0.16 20.13
CA LEU A 150 6.82 1.50 20.49
C LEU A 150 6.74 1.70 22.00
N LYS A 151 6.35 0.69 22.78
CA LYS A 151 6.34 0.74 24.26
C LYS A 151 7.75 0.91 24.84
N ASP A 152 8.75 0.23 24.28
CA ASP A 152 10.16 0.39 24.64
C ASP A 152 10.68 1.82 24.34
N MET A 153 10.12 2.50 23.33
CA MET A 153 10.37 3.91 23.05
C MET A 153 9.60 4.88 23.99
N GLY A 154 8.76 4.38 24.90
CA GLY A 154 8.02 5.16 25.90
C GLY A 154 6.58 5.50 25.54
N PHE A 155 6.07 5.10 24.37
CA PHE A 155 4.66 5.29 24.01
C PHE A 155 3.77 4.29 24.76
N ARG A 156 2.60 4.73 25.24
CA ARG A 156 1.65 3.90 26.00
C ARG A 156 0.36 3.63 25.24
N ASP A 157 -0.09 4.60 24.45
CA ASP A 157 -1.35 4.55 23.71
C ASP A 157 -1.16 3.82 22.38
N VAL A 158 -0.83 2.52 22.49
CA VAL A 158 -0.53 1.62 21.37
C VAL A 158 -1.41 0.39 21.49
N GLU A 159 -2.20 0.09 20.46
CA GLU A 159 -3.13 -1.02 20.43
C GLU A 159 -2.86 -1.99 19.28
N ILE A 160 -2.88 -3.30 19.57
CA ILE A 160 -2.76 -4.33 18.54
C ILE A 160 -4.12 -4.54 17.90
N ILE A 161 -4.23 -4.16 16.63
CA ILE A 161 -5.45 -4.29 15.84
C ILE A 161 -5.29 -5.16 14.57
N GLY A 162 -4.08 -5.60 14.30
CA GLY A 162 -3.79 -6.39 13.10
C GLY A 162 -3.82 -5.59 11.80
N CYS A 163 -4.54 -6.11 10.82
CA CYS A 163 -4.68 -5.49 9.50
C CYS A 163 -6.17 -5.42 9.11
N PRO A 164 -6.68 -4.28 8.66
CA PRO A 164 -8.08 -4.15 8.22
C PRO A 164 -8.51 -5.17 7.17
N SER A 165 -7.57 -5.65 6.33
CA SER A 165 -7.87 -6.63 5.29
C SER A 165 -8.57 -7.89 5.80
N MET A 166 -8.24 -8.36 7.01
CA MET A 166 -8.87 -9.55 7.59
C MET A 166 -10.35 -9.32 7.96
N PHE A 167 -10.78 -8.08 8.07
CA PHE A 167 -12.12 -7.69 8.47
C PHE A 167 -12.99 -7.17 7.30
N LEU A 168 -12.61 -7.49 6.06
CA LEU A 168 -13.39 -7.10 4.86
C LEU A 168 -14.87 -7.58 4.95
N TYR A 169 -15.10 -8.72 5.60
CA TYR A 169 -16.43 -9.29 5.84
C TYR A 169 -16.87 -9.20 7.31
N GLY A 170 -16.31 -8.26 8.05
CA GLY A 170 -16.62 -8.05 9.46
C GLY A 170 -16.17 -9.22 10.32
N LYS A 171 -17.11 -9.70 11.15
CA LYS A 171 -16.87 -10.86 12.04
C LYS A 171 -16.93 -12.21 11.33
N GLU A 172 -17.36 -12.24 10.08
CA GLU A 172 -17.52 -13.48 9.31
C GLU A 172 -16.20 -13.79 8.56
N LEU A 173 -15.68 -14.98 8.79
CA LEU A 173 -14.57 -15.53 8.02
C LEU A 173 -14.79 -17.05 7.90
N THR A 174 -14.76 -17.55 6.67
CA THR A 174 -14.90 -18.98 6.39
C THR A 174 -13.70 -19.45 5.58
N VAL A 175 -13.07 -20.53 6.01
CA VAL A 175 -11.97 -21.18 5.30
C VAL A 175 -12.20 -22.68 5.32
N ASP A 176 -12.40 -23.28 4.15
CA ASP A 176 -12.77 -24.68 4.04
C ASP A 176 -11.77 -25.51 3.23
N LYS A 177 -11.27 -26.59 3.80
CA LYS A 177 -10.52 -27.61 3.05
C LYS A 177 -11.50 -28.46 2.22
N ARG A 178 -11.69 -28.07 0.95
CA ARG A 178 -12.66 -28.70 0.04
C ARG A 178 -12.26 -30.10 -0.42
N VAL A 179 -10.96 -30.39 -0.39
CA VAL A 179 -10.42 -31.71 -0.75
C VAL A 179 -9.71 -32.32 0.46
N PRO A 180 -9.77 -33.64 0.64
CA PRO A 180 -9.13 -34.28 1.79
C PRO A 180 -7.58 -34.21 1.74
N ALA A 181 -7.01 -34.19 0.55
CA ALA A 181 -5.57 -34.04 0.30
C ALA A 181 -5.34 -33.41 -1.07
N LEU A 182 -4.20 -32.71 -1.25
CA LEU A 182 -3.81 -32.18 -2.56
C LEU A 182 -3.28 -33.29 -3.46
N THR A 183 -3.76 -33.34 -4.69
CA THR A 183 -3.34 -34.22 -5.77
C THR A 183 -2.70 -33.41 -6.90
N PRO A 184 -2.08 -34.05 -7.90
CA PRO A 184 -1.57 -33.30 -9.07
C PRO A 184 -2.62 -32.43 -9.78
N GLU A 185 -3.90 -32.83 -9.72
CA GLU A 185 -5.03 -32.11 -10.33
C GLU A 185 -5.48 -30.88 -9.51
N SER A 186 -4.98 -30.76 -8.28
CA SER A 186 -5.35 -29.63 -7.41
C SER A 186 -4.88 -28.30 -7.97
N ARG A 187 -5.74 -27.29 -7.80
CA ARG A 187 -5.44 -25.90 -8.20
C ARG A 187 -4.75 -25.17 -7.05
N ILE A 188 -3.50 -24.81 -7.24
CA ILE A 188 -2.66 -24.19 -6.21
C ILE A 188 -2.25 -22.77 -6.63
N ALA A 189 -2.53 -21.80 -5.78
CA ALA A 189 -2.00 -20.45 -5.91
C ALA A 189 -0.68 -20.32 -5.15
N ILE A 190 0.33 -19.76 -5.78
CA ILE A 190 1.62 -19.50 -5.14
C ILE A 190 2.01 -18.03 -5.29
N ASN A 191 2.64 -17.48 -4.26
CA ASN A 191 3.15 -16.12 -4.28
C ASN A 191 4.55 -16.04 -3.64
N GLY A 192 5.36 -15.05 -4.07
CA GLY A 192 6.69 -14.91 -3.54
C GLY A 192 7.21 -13.47 -3.63
N SER A 193 8.10 -13.09 -2.70
CA SER A 193 8.92 -11.89 -2.83
C SER A 193 10.31 -12.25 -3.34
N HIS A 194 10.89 -11.43 -4.22
CA HIS A 194 12.23 -11.66 -4.77
C HIS A 194 13.27 -11.95 -3.66
N SER A 195 13.25 -11.15 -2.59
CA SER A 195 14.20 -11.31 -1.49
C SER A 195 14.03 -12.62 -0.71
N ALA A 196 12.80 -13.11 -0.55
CA ALA A 196 12.52 -14.37 0.13
C ALA A 196 12.94 -15.57 -0.73
N VAL A 197 12.69 -15.50 -2.03
CA VAL A 197 13.04 -16.57 -2.97
C VAL A 197 14.55 -16.70 -3.11
N GLN A 198 15.27 -15.61 -3.35
CA GLN A 198 16.73 -15.64 -3.56
C GLN A 198 17.53 -16.09 -2.34
N ARG A 199 17.09 -15.74 -1.12
CA ARG A 199 17.92 -15.89 0.08
C ARG A 199 17.70 -17.19 0.84
N GLN A 200 16.59 -17.89 0.62
CA GLN A 200 16.13 -18.90 1.57
C GLN A 200 15.58 -20.19 0.93
N GLY A 201 15.97 -20.46 -0.32
CA GLY A 201 15.64 -21.76 -0.96
C GLY A 201 14.18 -21.94 -1.37
N LEU A 202 13.35 -20.90 -1.31
CA LEU A 202 11.97 -20.94 -1.75
C LEU A 202 11.86 -21.18 -3.26
N ASP A 203 12.88 -20.82 -4.03
CA ASP A 203 13.01 -21.13 -5.46
C ASP A 203 12.87 -22.62 -5.77
N ARG A 204 13.50 -23.48 -4.98
CA ARG A 204 13.42 -24.95 -5.14
C ARG A 204 12.02 -25.47 -4.87
N ILE A 205 11.35 -24.94 -3.83
CA ILE A 205 9.97 -25.30 -3.49
C ILE A 205 9.02 -24.90 -4.63
N ILE A 206 9.17 -23.67 -5.16
CA ILE A 206 8.37 -23.18 -6.28
C ILE A 206 8.59 -24.04 -7.54
N THR A 207 9.84 -24.34 -7.86
CA THR A 207 10.19 -25.14 -9.04
C THR A 207 9.60 -26.56 -8.96
N ARG A 208 9.69 -27.20 -7.80
CA ARG A 208 9.10 -28.55 -7.58
C ARG A 208 7.58 -28.51 -7.61
N ALA A 209 6.98 -27.49 -6.97
CA ALA A 209 5.54 -27.34 -6.99
C ALA A 209 5.03 -27.11 -8.43
N HIS A 210 5.75 -26.30 -9.24
CA HIS A 210 5.43 -26.09 -10.64
C HIS A 210 5.48 -27.38 -11.47
N ALA A 211 6.48 -28.24 -11.23
CA ALA A 211 6.62 -29.50 -11.92
C ALA A 211 5.55 -30.55 -11.50
N ARG A 212 5.12 -30.50 -10.23
CA ARG A 212 4.17 -31.47 -9.68
C ARG A 212 2.71 -31.13 -9.93
N TYR A 213 2.37 -29.82 -9.96
CA TYR A 213 0.98 -29.34 -10.04
C TYR A 213 0.74 -28.58 -11.36
N PRO A 214 0.21 -29.26 -12.40
CA PRO A 214 -0.08 -28.64 -13.70
C PRO A 214 -0.98 -27.39 -13.61
N HIS A 215 -1.91 -27.38 -12.63
CA HIS A 215 -2.85 -26.27 -12.42
C HIS A 215 -2.35 -25.22 -11.42
N LEU A 216 -1.05 -25.23 -11.07
CA LEU A 216 -0.44 -24.20 -10.26
C LEU A 216 -0.44 -22.86 -10.99
N ARG A 217 -0.73 -21.79 -10.24
CA ARG A 217 -0.67 -20.40 -10.73
C ARG A 217 0.21 -19.54 -9.81
N PHE A 218 1.13 -18.81 -10.38
CA PHE A 218 1.92 -17.81 -9.67
C PHE A 218 1.21 -16.46 -9.70
N ILE A 219 1.02 -15.84 -8.52
CA ILE A 219 0.36 -14.54 -8.39
C ILE A 219 1.41 -13.50 -7.97
N GLY A 220 1.81 -12.67 -8.93
CA GLY A 220 2.65 -11.50 -8.71
C GLY A 220 1.86 -10.38 -8.05
N GLN A 221 2.54 -9.48 -7.34
CA GLN A 221 1.89 -8.41 -6.59
C GLN A 221 2.54 -7.04 -6.76
N ASN A 222 3.78 -6.98 -7.28
CA ASN A 222 4.45 -5.70 -7.45
C ASN A 222 4.02 -5.00 -8.74
N LEU A 223 4.15 -3.68 -8.76
CA LEU A 223 3.97 -2.91 -9.98
C LEU A 223 4.90 -3.38 -11.11
N SER A 224 6.14 -3.77 -10.77
CA SER A 224 7.08 -4.36 -11.73
C SER A 224 6.57 -5.66 -12.34
N ASP A 225 5.93 -6.55 -11.52
CA ASP A 225 5.33 -7.79 -12.01
C ASP A 225 4.20 -7.48 -13.01
N ALA A 226 3.35 -6.48 -12.68
CA ALA A 226 2.27 -6.05 -13.54
C ALA A 226 2.75 -5.40 -14.84
N ARG A 227 3.76 -4.52 -14.78
CA ARG A 227 4.38 -3.90 -15.96
C ARG A 227 5.04 -4.93 -16.86
N GLN A 228 5.71 -5.90 -16.26
CA GLN A 228 6.32 -7.00 -17.02
C GLN A 228 5.27 -7.82 -17.76
N LEU A 229 4.15 -8.18 -17.11
CA LEU A 229 3.05 -8.90 -17.75
C LEU A 229 2.39 -8.08 -18.86
N HIS A 230 2.08 -6.81 -18.58
CA HIS A 230 1.29 -5.98 -19.49
C HIS A 230 2.13 -5.36 -20.60
N TRP A 231 3.34 -4.85 -20.28
CA TRP A 231 4.20 -4.13 -21.23
C TRP A 231 5.44 -4.89 -21.68
N ARG A 232 5.73 -6.07 -21.09
CA ARG A 232 7.05 -6.74 -21.18
C ARG A 232 8.19 -5.83 -20.69
N ASP A 233 7.89 -4.92 -19.76
CA ASP A 233 8.87 -4.01 -19.19
C ASP A 233 9.76 -4.75 -18.20
N LEU A 234 11.06 -4.77 -18.48
CA LEU A 234 12.09 -5.40 -17.66
C LEU A 234 12.99 -4.36 -16.95
N SER A 235 12.69 -3.07 -17.05
CA SER A 235 13.52 -2.01 -16.50
C SER A 235 13.67 -2.09 -14.98
N ASP A 236 12.59 -2.51 -14.28
CA ASP A 236 12.57 -2.69 -12.84
C ASP A 236 12.83 -4.15 -12.40
N ALA A 237 13.17 -5.02 -13.34
CA ALA A 237 13.42 -6.43 -13.01
C ALA A 237 14.66 -6.57 -12.14
N ASN A 238 14.49 -7.13 -10.94
CA ASN A 238 15.59 -7.45 -9.99
C ASN A 238 16.49 -8.62 -10.48
N GLY A 239 16.70 -8.72 -11.79
CA GLY A 239 17.38 -9.82 -12.44
C GLY A 239 16.53 -11.09 -12.55
N ARG A 240 17.10 -12.11 -13.18
CA ARG A 240 16.49 -13.44 -13.27
C ARG A 240 16.61 -14.14 -11.91
N VAL A 241 15.47 -14.46 -11.31
CA VAL A 241 15.41 -15.24 -10.07
C VAL A 241 14.99 -16.66 -10.42
N THR A 242 15.84 -17.62 -10.14
CA THR A 242 15.51 -19.04 -10.35
C THR A 242 14.24 -19.41 -9.59
N GLY A 243 13.34 -20.15 -10.25
CA GLY A 243 12.07 -20.57 -9.67
C GLY A 243 10.97 -19.50 -9.62
N MET A 244 11.27 -18.22 -9.91
CA MET A 244 10.24 -17.19 -10.02
C MET A 244 10.04 -16.73 -11.47
N PRO A 245 8.79 -16.45 -11.89
CA PRO A 245 8.52 -15.89 -13.21
C PRO A 245 8.86 -14.39 -13.25
N THR A 246 10.15 -14.07 -13.20
CA THR A 246 10.68 -12.70 -13.30
C THR A 246 11.15 -12.33 -14.70
N HIS A 247 10.91 -13.19 -15.68
CA HIS A 247 11.29 -12.97 -17.07
C HIS A 247 10.32 -13.71 -18.01
N PRO A 248 9.97 -13.15 -19.18
CA PRO A 248 9.05 -13.78 -20.14
C PRO A 248 9.48 -15.18 -20.64
N ASP A 249 10.78 -15.50 -20.57
CA ASP A 249 11.28 -16.84 -20.93
C ASP A 249 10.97 -17.93 -19.88
N HIS A 250 10.49 -17.53 -18.70
CA HIS A 250 10.18 -18.50 -17.65
C HIS A 250 9.04 -19.43 -18.09
N PRO A 251 9.11 -20.76 -17.82
CA PRO A 251 8.07 -21.71 -18.24
C PRO A 251 6.65 -21.29 -17.85
N MET A 252 6.46 -20.77 -16.63
CA MET A 252 5.14 -20.29 -16.16
C MET A 252 4.54 -19.17 -17.03
N TYR A 253 5.35 -18.35 -17.70
CA TYR A 253 4.83 -17.37 -18.67
C TYR A 253 4.29 -18.05 -19.93
N ARG A 254 5.06 -18.99 -20.47
CA ARG A 254 4.67 -19.73 -21.68
C ARG A 254 3.44 -20.63 -21.45
N GLU A 255 3.27 -21.09 -20.22
CA GLU A 255 2.17 -21.96 -19.79
C GLU A 255 0.95 -21.17 -19.28
N ASP A 256 0.94 -19.84 -19.43
CA ASP A 256 -0.13 -18.95 -18.94
C ASP A 256 -0.44 -19.11 -17.43
N LYS A 257 0.58 -19.38 -16.63
CA LYS A 257 0.45 -19.65 -15.18
C LYS A 257 0.76 -18.42 -14.30
N VAL A 258 0.95 -17.23 -14.87
CA VAL A 258 1.25 -16.03 -14.10
C VAL A 258 0.05 -15.08 -14.14
N ARG A 259 -0.30 -14.51 -12.98
CA ARG A 259 -1.34 -13.48 -12.86
C ARG A 259 -0.86 -12.34 -11.97
N VAL A 260 -1.35 -11.14 -12.26
CA VAL A 260 -1.30 -9.98 -11.36
C VAL A 260 -2.66 -9.30 -11.39
N TYR A 261 -3.18 -8.96 -10.22
CA TYR A 261 -4.46 -8.27 -10.09
C TYR A 261 -4.21 -6.80 -9.73
N ILE A 262 -4.99 -5.92 -10.33
CA ILE A 262 -5.00 -4.49 -10.01
C ILE A 262 -6.26 -4.09 -9.25
N ASP A 263 -7.04 -5.08 -8.85
CA ASP A 263 -8.27 -4.93 -8.09
C ASP A 263 -8.46 -6.10 -7.11
N PRO A 264 -8.84 -5.83 -5.84
CA PRO A 264 -9.07 -6.89 -4.84
C PRO A 264 -10.24 -7.80 -5.16
N VAL A 265 -11.30 -7.29 -5.81
CA VAL A 265 -12.52 -8.08 -6.11
C VAL A 265 -12.18 -9.22 -7.05
N THR A 266 -11.59 -8.90 -8.21
CA THR A 266 -11.22 -9.92 -9.19
C THR A 266 -10.15 -10.88 -8.66
N TRP A 267 -9.28 -10.39 -7.76
CA TRP A 267 -8.28 -11.24 -7.11
C TRP A 267 -8.89 -12.25 -6.15
N ILE A 268 -9.76 -11.80 -5.25
CA ILE A 268 -10.44 -12.67 -4.28
C ILE A 268 -11.37 -13.66 -5.00
N ASP A 269 -12.11 -13.18 -6.02
CA ASP A 269 -13.03 -14.04 -6.78
C ASP A 269 -12.29 -15.15 -7.53
N ASP A 270 -11.17 -14.86 -8.21
CA ASP A 270 -10.37 -15.90 -8.89
C ASP A 270 -9.80 -16.93 -7.92
N LEU A 271 -9.45 -16.52 -6.69
CA LEU A 271 -8.92 -17.42 -5.67
C LEU A 271 -9.96 -18.37 -5.08
N ARG A 272 -11.25 -18.10 -5.23
CA ARG A 272 -12.33 -19.03 -4.82
C ARG A 272 -12.27 -20.39 -5.50
N ASP A 273 -11.67 -20.42 -6.69
CA ASP A 273 -11.54 -21.65 -7.48
C ASP A 273 -10.30 -22.50 -7.12
N PHE A 274 -9.48 -22.05 -6.16
CA PHE A 274 -8.27 -22.77 -5.78
C PHE A 274 -8.50 -23.65 -4.54
N ASP A 275 -7.78 -24.77 -4.50
CA ASP A 275 -7.82 -25.70 -3.36
C ASP A 275 -6.89 -25.22 -2.24
N PHE A 276 -5.80 -24.52 -2.59
CA PHE A 276 -4.80 -24.07 -1.63
C PHE A 276 -4.01 -22.87 -2.14
N SER A 277 -3.57 -22.01 -1.21
CA SER A 277 -2.60 -20.95 -1.46
C SER A 277 -1.41 -21.04 -0.52
N PHE A 278 -0.20 -20.75 -0.99
CA PHE A 278 0.95 -20.59 -0.12
C PHE A 278 1.98 -19.62 -0.68
N GLY A 279 2.83 -19.09 0.19
CA GLY A 279 3.94 -18.25 -0.23
C GLY A 279 4.33 -17.17 0.78
N SER A 280 5.26 -16.30 0.40
CA SER A 280 5.85 -15.33 1.33
C SER A 280 5.17 -13.95 1.32
N ARG A 281 4.13 -13.76 0.51
CA ARG A 281 3.36 -12.50 0.44
C ARG A 281 2.11 -12.60 1.31
N ILE A 282 2.10 -11.85 2.43
CA ILE A 282 1.00 -11.94 3.40
C ILE A 282 -0.36 -11.62 2.76
N HIS A 283 -0.50 -10.53 1.98
CA HIS A 283 -1.79 -10.18 1.39
C HIS A 283 -2.22 -11.12 0.26
N GLY A 284 -1.30 -11.80 -0.42
CA GLY A 284 -1.66 -12.86 -1.37
C GLY A 284 -2.33 -14.05 -0.69
N ASN A 285 -1.90 -14.39 0.51
CA ASN A 285 -2.51 -15.45 1.31
C ASN A 285 -3.77 -14.95 2.05
N ILE A 286 -3.81 -13.68 2.48
CA ILE A 286 -5.04 -13.07 3.03
C ILE A 286 -6.14 -13.04 1.95
N ALA A 287 -5.83 -12.69 0.70
CA ALA A 287 -6.81 -12.74 -0.38
C ALA A 287 -7.40 -14.15 -0.55
N ALA A 288 -6.58 -15.20 -0.41
CA ALA A 288 -7.05 -16.59 -0.45
C ALA A 288 -7.96 -16.90 0.76
N LEU A 289 -7.58 -16.50 1.98
CA LEU A 289 -8.41 -16.70 3.16
C LEU A 289 -9.76 -15.96 3.03
N LEU A 290 -9.77 -14.75 2.49
CA LEU A 290 -11.00 -14.00 2.20
C LEU A 290 -11.86 -14.66 1.11
N ALA A 291 -11.24 -15.38 0.19
CA ALA A 291 -11.93 -16.20 -0.80
C ALA A 291 -12.52 -17.51 -0.23
N GLY A 292 -12.24 -17.82 1.03
CA GLY A 292 -12.56 -19.12 1.65
C GLY A 292 -11.57 -20.22 1.32
N THR A 293 -10.47 -19.90 0.65
CA THR A 293 -9.45 -20.84 0.22
C THR A 293 -8.38 -20.99 1.31
N PRO A 294 -8.07 -22.23 1.73
CA PRO A 294 -7.00 -22.54 2.69
C PRO A 294 -5.67 -21.90 2.27
N ALA A 295 -4.96 -21.28 3.23
CA ALA A 295 -3.68 -20.68 2.92
C ALA A 295 -2.64 -20.83 4.03
N THR A 296 -1.37 -21.02 3.66
CA THR A 296 -0.23 -21.06 4.58
C THR A 296 0.81 -20.01 4.21
N VAL A 297 1.19 -19.16 5.17
CA VAL A 297 2.18 -18.12 4.95
C VAL A 297 3.58 -18.63 5.23
N LEU A 298 4.50 -18.42 4.29
CA LEU A 298 5.94 -18.62 4.50
C LEU A 298 6.57 -17.30 4.97
N CYS A 299 6.66 -17.13 6.28
CA CYS A 299 7.10 -15.89 6.91
C CYS A 299 8.60 -15.61 6.65
N ALA A 300 8.89 -14.49 6.00
CA ALA A 300 10.25 -14.09 5.62
C ALA A 300 10.81 -12.94 6.50
N ASP A 301 10.00 -12.27 7.26
CA ASP A 301 10.36 -11.14 8.12
C ASP A 301 9.39 -10.98 9.32
N SER A 302 9.73 -10.07 10.22
CA SER A 302 8.95 -9.80 11.45
C SER A 302 7.50 -9.43 11.16
N ARG A 303 7.25 -8.63 10.14
CA ARG A 303 5.91 -8.10 9.80
C ARG A 303 4.93 -9.18 9.34
N THR A 304 5.43 -10.18 8.60
CA THR A 304 4.62 -11.32 8.18
C THR A 304 4.38 -12.26 9.34
N LEU A 305 5.39 -12.46 10.18
CA LEU A 305 5.33 -13.34 11.35
C LEU A 305 4.41 -12.77 12.44
N GLU A 306 4.54 -11.48 12.80
CA GLU A 306 3.67 -10.89 13.83
C GLU A 306 2.20 -10.89 13.43
N LEU A 307 1.91 -10.65 12.12
CA LEU A 307 0.53 -10.67 11.64
C LEU A 307 -0.06 -12.09 11.62
N CYS A 308 0.73 -13.10 11.22
CA CYS A 308 0.32 -14.49 11.29
C CYS A 308 0.06 -14.94 12.72
N ARG A 309 0.88 -14.51 13.69
CA ARG A 309 0.69 -14.81 15.11
C ARG A 309 -0.55 -14.14 15.68
N TYR A 310 -0.76 -12.86 15.35
CA TYR A 310 -1.93 -12.14 15.84
C TYR A 310 -3.25 -12.73 15.38
N PHE A 311 -3.33 -13.16 14.12
CA PHE A 311 -4.54 -13.76 13.54
C PHE A 311 -4.58 -15.29 13.64
N ASP A 312 -3.56 -15.96 14.15
CA ASP A 312 -3.37 -17.40 14.11
C ASP A 312 -3.45 -18.00 12.69
N ILE A 313 -2.95 -17.25 11.69
CA ILE A 313 -2.88 -17.75 10.32
C ILE A 313 -1.84 -18.87 10.26
N PRO A 314 -2.16 -20.05 9.67
CA PRO A 314 -1.20 -21.11 9.46
C PRO A 314 0.06 -20.60 8.76
N HIS A 315 1.22 -20.85 9.37
CA HIS A 315 2.47 -20.31 8.85
C HIS A 315 3.68 -21.21 9.15
N ARG A 316 4.73 -21.01 8.37
CA ARG A 316 6.08 -21.53 8.62
C ARG A 316 7.10 -20.41 8.51
N ARG A 317 8.13 -20.48 9.31
CA ARG A 317 9.29 -19.57 9.15
C ARG A 317 10.14 -20.06 7.98
N ILE A 318 10.50 -19.16 7.09
CA ILE A 318 11.22 -19.51 5.86
C ILE A 318 12.68 -19.94 6.14
N ASP A 319 13.26 -19.49 7.28
CA ASP A 319 14.62 -19.87 7.71
C ASP A 319 14.72 -21.29 8.29
N ASN A 320 13.60 -22.01 8.38
CA ASN A 320 13.52 -23.37 8.91
C ASN A 320 12.62 -24.29 8.04
N LEU A 321 12.67 -24.09 6.71
CA LEU A 321 11.90 -24.93 5.81
C LEU A 321 12.72 -26.19 5.42
N PRO A 322 12.09 -27.37 5.44
CA PRO A 322 12.69 -28.58 4.85
C PRO A 322 12.99 -28.36 3.35
N GLU A 323 14.12 -28.86 2.88
CA GLU A 323 14.49 -28.75 1.46
C GLU A 323 13.48 -29.44 0.52
N ASP A 324 12.83 -30.50 1.01
CA ASP A 324 11.85 -31.32 0.30
C ASP A 324 10.40 -30.92 0.58
N LEU A 325 10.17 -29.74 1.17
CA LEU A 325 8.82 -29.27 1.49
C LEU A 325 7.90 -29.31 0.26
N ASP A 326 6.79 -29.99 0.41
CA ASP A 326 5.72 -30.08 -0.60
C ASP A 326 4.48 -29.29 -0.17
N PRO A 327 3.78 -28.61 -1.08
CA PRO A 327 2.50 -27.97 -0.77
C PRO A 327 1.47 -28.87 -0.11
N ALA A 328 1.42 -30.16 -0.46
CA ALA A 328 0.50 -31.13 0.16
C ALA A 328 0.72 -31.22 1.68
N ARG A 329 1.97 -31.24 2.12
CA ARG A 329 2.29 -31.26 3.55
C ARG A 329 1.87 -29.97 4.25
N LEU A 330 2.07 -28.81 3.62
CA LEU A 330 1.58 -27.54 4.16
C LEU A 330 0.06 -27.53 4.30
N TYR A 331 -0.64 -28.10 3.32
CA TYR A 331 -2.09 -28.21 3.34
C TYR A 331 -2.59 -29.15 4.45
N GLU A 332 -1.99 -30.32 4.57
CA GLU A 332 -2.34 -31.30 5.60
C GLU A 332 -2.17 -30.73 7.00
N GLU A 333 -1.02 -30.10 7.27
CA GLU A 333 -0.65 -29.55 8.57
C GLU A 333 -1.36 -28.24 8.93
N ALA A 334 -2.00 -27.55 7.97
CA ALA A 334 -2.70 -26.30 8.21
C ALA A 334 -3.96 -26.53 9.04
N ASP A 335 -4.01 -25.95 10.25
CA ASP A 335 -5.18 -25.89 11.11
C ASP A 335 -5.70 -24.46 11.18
N PHE A 336 -6.97 -24.27 10.86
CA PHE A 336 -7.64 -22.98 10.85
C PHE A 336 -8.51 -22.74 12.08
N SER A 337 -8.56 -23.68 13.04
CA SER A 337 -9.44 -23.62 14.21
C SER A 337 -9.21 -22.38 15.05
N ALA A 338 -7.95 -22.03 15.35
CA ALA A 338 -7.60 -20.84 16.12
C ALA A 338 -7.85 -19.54 15.36
N LEU A 339 -7.58 -19.53 14.05
CA LEU A 339 -7.88 -18.38 13.18
C LEU A 339 -9.38 -18.06 13.22
N LEU A 340 -10.22 -19.06 12.95
CA LEU A 340 -11.67 -18.89 12.86
C LEU A 340 -12.29 -18.65 14.24
N GLY A 341 -11.87 -19.41 15.27
CA GLY A 341 -12.37 -19.27 16.63
C GLY A 341 -12.08 -17.92 17.28
N GLY A 342 -10.93 -17.32 16.95
CA GLY A 342 -10.54 -16.00 17.50
C GLY A 342 -10.90 -14.81 16.61
N HIS A 343 -11.50 -15.05 15.43
CA HIS A 343 -11.73 -13.97 14.45
C HIS A 343 -12.72 -12.91 14.96
N GLN A 344 -13.83 -13.34 15.57
CA GLN A 344 -14.83 -12.42 16.10
C GLN A 344 -14.25 -11.53 17.22
N GLU A 345 -13.50 -12.08 18.18
CA GLU A 345 -12.89 -11.30 19.27
C GLU A 345 -11.91 -10.24 18.71
N ARG A 346 -11.12 -10.60 17.69
CA ARG A 346 -10.21 -9.68 17.02
C ARG A 346 -10.94 -8.57 16.27
N PHE A 347 -12.06 -8.91 15.66
CA PHE A 347 -12.94 -7.92 15.02
C PHE A 347 -13.54 -6.95 16.04
N GLU A 348 -14.07 -7.46 17.16
CA GLU A 348 -14.61 -6.63 18.23
C GLU A 348 -13.53 -5.68 18.82
N ARG A 349 -12.31 -6.15 18.98
CA ARG A 349 -11.16 -5.32 19.38
C ARG A 349 -10.85 -4.23 18.34
N PHE A 350 -10.93 -4.58 17.07
CA PHE A 350 -10.70 -3.62 15.98
C PHE A 350 -11.79 -2.53 15.96
N THR A 351 -13.07 -2.88 16.11
CA THR A 351 -14.16 -1.90 16.15
C THR A 351 -14.10 -1.04 17.41
N ALA A 352 -13.78 -1.61 18.58
CA ALA A 352 -13.55 -0.84 19.81
C ALA A 352 -12.41 0.18 19.67
N PHE A 353 -11.33 -0.18 18.95
CA PHE A 353 -10.27 0.77 18.62
C PHE A 353 -10.77 1.90 17.73
N LEU A 354 -11.63 1.63 16.74
CA LEU A 354 -12.25 2.68 15.91
C LEU A 354 -13.09 3.63 16.77
N ASP A 355 -13.95 3.06 17.61
CA ASP A 355 -14.84 3.82 18.48
C ASP A 355 -14.06 4.70 19.46
N SER A 356 -12.98 4.18 20.08
CA SER A 356 -12.12 4.95 21.00
C SER A 356 -11.40 6.12 20.31
N ASN A 357 -11.20 6.02 18.98
CA ASN A 357 -10.64 7.08 18.16
C ASN A 357 -11.71 7.95 17.46
N GLY A 358 -12.98 7.81 17.85
CA GLY A 358 -14.09 8.62 17.36
C GLY A 358 -14.49 8.30 15.91
N LEU A 359 -14.21 7.10 15.43
CA LEU A 359 -14.58 6.65 14.08
C LEU A 359 -15.75 5.67 14.14
N GLU A 360 -16.86 6.03 13.50
CA GLU A 360 -17.95 5.09 13.24
C GLU A 360 -17.51 4.00 12.25
N ASN A 361 -18.14 2.83 12.36
CA ASN A 361 -17.94 1.73 11.44
C ASN A 361 -19.28 1.15 10.96
N THR A 362 -19.32 0.62 9.74
CA THR A 362 -20.56 0.14 9.10
C THR A 362 -21.20 -1.04 9.82
N PHE A 363 -20.42 -1.83 10.55
CA PHE A 363 -20.91 -3.03 11.24
C PHE A 363 -21.63 -2.73 12.56
N THR A 364 -21.32 -1.59 13.18
CA THR A 364 -21.98 -1.13 14.42
C THR A 364 -22.98 0.00 14.16
N HIS A 365 -22.69 0.89 13.20
CA HIS A 365 -23.42 2.13 12.96
C HIS A 365 -24.05 2.20 11.56
N GLY A 366 -24.02 1.12 10.79
CA GLY A 366 -24.53 1.05 9.42
C GLY A 366 -25.22 -0.26 9.09
N ASP A 367 -25.14 -0.65 7.83
CA ASP A 367 -25.82 -1.82 7.26
C ASP A 367 -24.95 -3.08 7.19
N GLY A 368 -23.81 -3.09 7.89
CA GLY A 368 -22.80 -4.17 7.82
C GLY A 368 -22.01 -4.21 6.52
N GLY A 369 -22.05 -3.11 5.74
CA GLY A 369 -21.38 -2.98 4.44
C GLY A 369 -22.19 -3.54 3.27
N ALA A 370 -23.50 -3.75 3.43
CA ALA A 370 -24.37 -4.29 2.38
C ALA A 370 -24.46 -3.35 1.17
N ALA A 371 -24.59 -2.04 1.39
CA ALA A 371 -24.61 -1.04 0.32
C ALA A 371 -23.28 -1.00 -0.44
N PHE A 372 -22.15 -1.09 0.28
CA PHE A 372 -20.83 -1.22 -0.35
C PHE A 372 -20.76 -2.46 -1.26
N ASP A 373 -21.16 -3.63 -0.75
CA ASP A 373 -21.11 -4.88 -1.49
C ASP A 373 -22.05 -4.89 -2.71
N GLU A 374 -23.23 -4.26 -2.61
CA GLU A 374 -24.15 -4.09 -3.74
C GLU A 374 -23.53 -3.21 -4.82
N ARG A 375 -22.96 -2.08 -4.42
CA ARG A 375 -22.28 -1.18 -5.35
C ARG A 375 -21.10 -1.87 -6.02
N MET A 376 -20.27 -2.60 -5.29
CA MET A 376 -19.14 -3.35 -5.84
C MET A 376 -19.59 -4.41 -6.86
N ARG A 377 -20.71 -5.11 -6.60
CA ARG A 377 -21.29 -6.10 -7.53
C ARG A 377 -21.83 -5.48 -8.83
N SER A 378 -22.21 -4.21 -8.81
CA SER A 378 -22.66 -3.47 -10.00
C SER A 378 -21.53 -3.03 -10.92
N LEU A 379 -20.27 -3.10 -10.47
CA LEU A 379 -19.09 -2.66 -11.21
C LEU A 379 -18.44 -3.84 -11.94
N SER A 380 -17.85 -3.55 -13.11
CA SER A 380 -17.10 -4.54 -13.89
C SER A 380 -15.62 -4.22 -13.85
N PHE A 381 -14.87 -4.90 -13.01
CA PHE A 381 -13.44 -4.69 -12.85
C PHE A 381 -12.63 -5.45 -13.91
N PRO A 382 -11.42 -4.96 -14.25
CA PRO A 382 -10.53 -5.67 -15.17
C PRO A 382 -10.18 -7.07 -14.62
N ALA A 383 -10.15 -8.05 -15.50
CA ALA A 383 -9.65 -9.39 -15.16
C ALA A 383 -8.16 -9.34 -14.77
N GLY A 384 -7.70 -10.37 -14.07
CA GLY A 384 -6.28 -10.52 -13.74
C GLY A 384 -5.39 -10.45 -14.98
N LEU A 385 -4.30 -9.69 -14.90
CA LEU A 385 -3.31 -9.57 -15.97
C LEU A 385 -2.71 -10.93 -16.28
N ARG A 386 -2.56 -11.23 -17.57
CA ARG A 386 -2.04 -12.49 -18.10
C ARG A 386 -0.79 -12.25 -18.93
N PRO A 387 0.09 -13.27 -19.09
CA PRO A 387 1.14 -13.23 -20.10
C PRO A 387 0.58 -12.92 -21.49
N TRP A 388 1.38 -12.28 -22.31
CA TRP A 388 1.00 -12.00 -23.69
C TRP A 388 0.65 -13.28 -24.45
N ASN A 389 -0.47 -13.24 -25.12
CA ASN A 389 -0.85 -14.21 -26.10
C ASN A 389 -0.71 -13.56 -27.48
N ASP A 390 0.16 -14.09 -28.32
CA ASP A 390 0.45 -13.54 -29.66
C ASP A 390 -0.78 -13.52 -30.59
N SER A 391 -1.82 -14.30 -30.29
CA SER A 391 -3.10 -14.30 -30.99
C SER A 391 -4.09 -13.22 -30.53
N ASP A 392 -3.83 -12.52 -29.43
CA ASP A 392 -4.72 -11.46 -28.91
C ASP A 392 -4.39 -10.09 -29.53
N ILE A 393 -4.71 -9.96 -30.81
CA ILE A 393 -4.47 -8.74 -31.60
C ILE A 393 -5.23 -7.54 -31.02
N ALA A 394 -6.45 -7.75 -30.49
CA ALA A 394 -7.27 -6.67 -29.94
C ALA A 394 -6.59 -6.03 -28.73
N SER A 395 -6.09 -6.84 -27.78
CA SER A 395 -5.33 -6.38 -26.62
C SER A 395 -4.04 -5.65 -27.03
N LEU A 396 -3.30 -6.17 -28.01
CA LEU A 396 -2.10 -5.50 -28.54
C LEU A 396 -2.42 -4.15 -29.15
N THR A 397 -3.48 -4.08 -29.96
CA THR A 397 -3.93 -2.84 -30.59
C THR A 397 -4.30 -1.78 -29.56
N SER A 398 -5.03 -2.17 -28.50
CA SER A 398 -5.38 -1.27 -27.38
C SER A 398 -4.13 -0.72 -26.68
N ARG A 399 -3.16 -1.57 -26.36
CA ARG A 399 -1.88 -1.17 -25.74
C ARG A 399 -1.09 -0.19 -26.61
N PHE A 400 -0.98 -0.47 -27.92
CA PHE A 400 -0.31 0.44 -28.84
C PHE A 400 -1.03 1.78 -28.97
N GLY A 401 -2.36 1.78 -29.06
CA GLY A 401 -3.16 3.00 -29.09
C GLY A 401 -2.96 3.86 -27.84
N TRP A 402 -2.93 3.25 -26.66
CA TRP A 402 -2.65 3.96 -25.42
C TRP A 402 -1.23 4.54 -25.39
N LEU A 403 -0.20 3.75 -25.77
CA LEU A 403 1.18 4.23 -25.85
C LEU A 403 1.32 5.42 -26.81
N GLN A 404 0.68 5.34 -27.98
CA GLN A 404 0.70 6.43 -28.95
C GLN A 404 0.07 7.71 -28.39
N SER A 405 -1.09 7.60 -27.74
CA SER A 405 -1.74 8.73 -27.08
C SER A 405 -0.83 9.34 -26.01
N ARG A 406 -0.17 8.50 -25.21
CA ARG A 406 0.74 8.95 -24.17
C ARG A 406 2.00 9.64 -24.68
N ILE A 407 2.55 9.16 -25.81
CA ILE A 407 3.67 9.83 -26.49
C ILE A 407 3.27 11.23 -26.97
N ILE A 408 2.07 11.37 -27.51
CA ILE A 408 1.54 12.67 -27.94
C ILE A 408 1.40 13.63 -26.75
N GLU A 409 0.78 13.19 -25.64
CA GLU A 409 0.65 13.99 -24.42
C GLU A 409 2.01 14.44 -23.87
N LEU A 410 2.96 13.51 -23.71
CA LEU A 410 4.30 13.82 -23.23
C LEU A 410 5.04 14.81 -24.16
N SER A 411 4.82 14.70 -25.45
CA SER A 411 5.40 15.65 -26.44
C SER A 411 4.82 17.06 -26.26
N GLN A 412 3.50 17.16 -26.03
CA GLN A 412 2.82 18.43 -25.74
C GLN A 412 3.30 19.05 -24.42
N ASP A 413 3.40 18.24 -23.36
CA ASP A 413 3.88 18.69 -22.03
C ASP A 413 5.35 19.18 -22.12
N ASN A 414 6.21 18.44 -22.82
CA ASN A 414 7.59 18.85 -23.08
C ASN A 414 7.65 20.19 -23.82
N ALA A 415 6.82 20.37 -24.84
CA ALA A 415 6.77 21.61 -25.59
C ALA A 415 6.29 22.79 -24.71
N LYS A 416 5.34 22.55 -23.79
CA LYS A 416 4.87 23.51 -22.80
C LYS A 416 5.98 23.85 -21.82
N LEU A 417 6.61 22.86 -21.20
CA LEU A 417 7.71 23.04 -20.25
C LEU A 417 8.88 23.83 -20.86
N ARG A 418 9.26 23.53 -22.10
CA ARG A 418 10.31 24.29 -22.81
C ARG A 418 9.94 25.76 -22.96
N ARG A 419 8.67 26.07 -23.27
CA ARG A 419 8.18 27.44 -23.36
C ARG A 419 8.22 28.15 -21.99
N ASP A 420 7.79 27.46 -20.94
CA ASP A 420 7.80 28.01 -19.58
C ASP A 420 9.22 28.27 -19.06
N VAL A 421 10.16 27.35 -19.31
CA VAL A 421 11.59 27.54 -19.01
C VAL A 421 12.18 28.70 -19.79
N ALA A 422 11.87 28.81 -21.10
CA ALA A 422 12.35 29.94 -21.92
C ALA A 422 11.82 31.29 -21.38
N ARG A 423 10.54 31.32 -20.98
CA ARG A 423 9.89 32.48 -20.37
C ARG A 423 10.51 32.85 -19.01
N ALA A 424 10.75 31.86 -18.17
CA ALA A 424 11.41 32.06 -16.87
C ALA A 424 12.84 32.59 -17.06
N ASN A 425 13.61 32.08 -18.00
CA ASN A 425 14.96 32.51 -18.31
C ASN A 425 14.96 33.96 -18.86
N ALA A 426 14.01 34.31 -19.73
CA ALA A 426 13.84 35.67 -20.24
C ALA A 426 13.52 36.65 -19.11
N ASN A 427 12.61 36.27 -18.20
CA ASN A 427 12.25 37.09 -17.04
C ASN A 427 13.46 37.26 -16.08
N ALA A 428 14.23 36.21 -15.84
CA ALA A 428 15.44 36.29 -15.01
C ALA A 428 16.51 37.19 -15.63
N LYS A 429 16.71 37.11 -16.95
CA LYS A 429 17.62 38.07 -17.67
C LYS A 429 17.13 39.49 -17.61
N ALA A 430 15.84 39.76 -17.77
CA ALA A 430 15.25 41.06 -17.65
C ALA A 430 15.39 41.63 -16.22
N ALA A 431 15.18 40.79 -15.21
CA ALA A 431 15.37 41.19 -13.81
C ALA A 431 16.85 41.51 -13.47
N ALA A 432 17.78 40.73 -14.04
CA ALA A 432 19.24 40.98 -13.89
C ALA A 432 19.72 42.20 -14.64
N ALA A 433 19.02 42.63 -15.69
CA ALA A 433 19.35 43.84 -16.47
C ALA A 433 18.86 45.16 -15.80
N VAL A 434 18.03 45.07 -14.76
CA VAL A 434 17.61 46.22 -13.98
C VAL A 434 18.76 46.63 -13.06
N PRO A 435 19.41 47.79 -13.30
CA PRO A 435 20.51 48.21 -12.44
C PRO A 435 20.03 48.41 -11.00
N PRO A 436 20.82 48.03 -9.99
CA PRO A 436 20.45 48.19 -8.59
C PRO A 436 20.12 49.66 -8.35
N PRO A 437 19.07 49.99 -7.58
CA PRO A 437 18.70 51.37 -7.30
C PRO A 437 19.91 52.09 -6.71
N SER A 438 20.41 53.09 -7.44
CA SER A 438 21.65 53.78 -7.08
C SER A 438 21.55 54.27 -5.63
N VAL A 439 22.55 53.95 -4.83
CA VAL A 439 22.70 54.35 -3.42
C VAL A 439 22.57 55.91 -3.25
N TYR A 440 22.86 56.67 -4.32
CA TYR A 440 22.69 58.12 -4.39
C TYR A 440 21.24 58.63 -4.26
N ARG A 441 20.23 57.85 -4.62
CA ARG A 441 18.83 58.27 -4.42
C ARG A 441 18.32 58.09 -2.98
N ARG A 442 18.93 57.21 -2.18
CA ARG A 442 18.63 57.08 -0.74
C ARG A 442 19.25 58.22 0.10
N ALA A 443 20.44 58.72 -0.27
CA ALA A 443 21.10 59.80 0.44
C ALA A 443 20.37 61.20 0.28
N ARG A 444 19.77 61.49 -0.88
CA ARG A 444 19.01 62.70 -1.08
C ARG A 444 17.66 62.75 -0.33
N ARG A 445 17.08 61.69 0.08
CA ARG A 445 15.86 61.65 0.93
C ARG A 445 16.16 61.71 2.43
N ALA A 446 17.38 61.40 2.84
CA ALA A 446 17.80 61.47 4.24
C ALA A 446 18.34 62.86 4.63
N VAL A 447 18.86 63.71 3.68
CA VAL A 447 19.48 65.03 3.95
C VAL A 447 18.50 66.22 3.74
N GLY A 448 17.29 65.96 3.24
CA GLY A 448 16.33 67.04 2.88
C GLY A 448 15.36 67.49 4.00
N ARG A 449 15.50 67.04 5.25
CA ARG A 449 14.52 67.36 6.30
C ARG A 449 14.96 68.14 7.56
N PRO A 450 16.21 68.47 7.83
CA PRO A 450 16.47 69.35 8.99
C PRO A 450 16.74 70.85 8.73
N LEU A 451 16.84 71.38 7.49
CA LEU A 451 17.26 72.78 7.24
C LEU A 451 16.11 73.77 7.02
N ARG A 452 14.85 73.39 7.23
CA ARG A 452 13.71 74.36 7.13
C ARG A 452 13.09 74.77 8.45
N LYS A 453 13.65 74.37 9.59
CA LYS A 453 13.17 74.76 10.93
C LYS A 453 14.07 75.72 11.68
N ALA A 454 15.20 76.15 11.10
CA ALA A 454 16.16 77.05 11.75
C ALA A 454 16.13 78.50 11.26
N LEU A 455 15.19 78.91 10.38
CA LEU A 455 15.11 80.26 9.81
C LEU A 455 13.79 80.98 10.11
N GLN A 456 13.02 80.56 11.11
CA GLN A 456 11.80 81.26 11.54
C GLN A 456 11.70 81.54 13.05
N SER A 457 12.81 81.62 13.76
CA SER A 457 12.81 82.16 15.15
C SER A 457 13.99 83.10 15.36
N GLY A 458 13.93 84.25 14.70
CA GLY A 458 14.84 85.38 14.91
C GLY A 458 14.21 86.66 14.44
N GLY A 459 13.39 87.28 15.34
CA GLY A 459 12.76 88.54 15.00
C GLY A 459 11.65 88.90 15.98
N LYS A 460 11.99 89.24 17.16
CA LYS A 460 11.63 90.28 18.12
C LYS A 460 11.88 89.86 19.54
#